data_c80ef2b1a40f64a1e9b911f1b8c4fec9
#
_entry.id   c80ef2b1a40f64a1e9b911f1b8c4fec9
#
_cell.length_a   1.000
_cell.length_b   1.000
_cell.length_c   1.000
_cell.angle_alpha   90.00
_cell.angle_beta   90.00
_cell.angle_gamma   90.00
#
_symmetry.space_group_name_H-M   'P 1'
#
loop_
_entity.id
_entity.type
_entity.pdbx_description
1 polymer ?
#
loop_
_entity_poly.entity_id
_entity_poly.type
_entity_poly.pdbx_seq_one_letter_code
_entity_poly.pdbx_strand_id
1 'polypeptide(L)'
;MTGQGQMLAEKEERYREAKGQVIPLLSISAMAGYNEDNWSVMIASSPLYSVPEVPNADFLIKVAGDSMMPKYYEGDLVACRFITELLFFQWGKTYVLDTSQGVMVKNIYEDKDNPNNVLLVSENAEKYPPFAIPRSDIRKLALVVGSIRVRVE
;
A
#
# COMPACT_ATOMS: atom_id res chain seq x y z
N MET A 1 -14.59 5.30 -30.24
CA MET A 1 -13.91 4.73 -29.06
C MET A 1 -13.85 3.21 -29.23
N THR A 2 -12.72 2.58 -28.95
CA THR A 2 -12.64 1.12 -28.95
C THR A 2 -13.47 0.53 -27.82
N GLY A 3 -13.91 -0.74 -27.94
CA GLY A 3 -14.66 -1.42 -26.87
C GLY A 3 -13.90 -1.44 -25.54
N GLN A 4 -12.58 -1.56 -25.57
CA GLN A 4 -11.74 -1.52 -24.37
C GLN A 4 -11.75 -0.13 -23.71
N GLY A 5 -11.66 0.93 -24.50
CA GLY A 5 -11.72 2.29 -23.98
C GLY A 5 -13.06 2.61 -23.34
N GLN A 6 -14.15 2.11 -23.93
CA GLN A 6 -15.49 2.26 -23.35
C GLN A 6 -15.63 1.50 -22.03
N MET A 7 -15.11 0.27 -21.93
CA MET A 7 -15.10 -0.52 -20.70
C MET A 7 -14.34 0.18 -19.58
N LEU A 8 -13.18 0.77 -19.86
CA LEU A 8 -12.40 1.49 -18.86
C LEU A 8 -13.11 2.73 -18.38
N ALA A 9 -13.76 3.49 -19.29
CA ALA A 9 -14.53 4.68 -18.93
C ALA A 9 -15.73 4.35 -18.03
N GLU A 10 -16.47 3.29 -18.36
CA GLU A 10 -17.59 2.83 -17.53
C GLU A 10 -17.14 2.37 -16.14
N LYS A 11 -16.00 1.68 -16.06
CA LYS A 11 -15.43 1.23 -14.79
C LYS A 11 -14.98 2.40 -13.93
N GLU A 12 -14.35 3.40 -14.51
CA GLU A 12 -13.94 4.63 -13.82
C GLU A 12 -15.15 5.36 -13.25
N GLU A 13 -16.23 5.50 -14.05
CA GLU A 13 -17.47 6.12 -13.61
C GLU A 13 -18.07 5.38 -12.42
N ARG A 14 -18.16 4.05 -12.48
CA ARG A 14 -18.64 3.23 -11.36
C ARG A 14 -17.79 3.44 -10.11
N TYR A 15 -16.48 3.57 -10.24
CA TYR A 15 -15.61 3.85 -9.12
C TYR A 15 -15.93 5.20 -8.49
N ARG A 16 -16.13 6.25 -9.30
CA ARG A 16 -16.49 7.58 -8.79
C ARG A 16 -17.81 7.58 -8.04
N GLU A 17 -18.80 6.86 -8.57
CA GLU A 17 -20.12 6.74 -7.93
C GLU A 17 -20.04 5.96 -6.61
N ALA A 18 -19.18 4.98 -6.55
CA ALA A 18 -19.02 4.09 -5.40
C ALA A 18 -17.87 4.51 -4.48
N LYS A 19 -17.31 5.70 -4.66
CA LYS A 19 -16.16 6.19 -3.89
C LYS A 19 -16.42 6.06 -2.38
N GLY A 20 -15.47 5.42 -1.67
CA GLY A 20 -15.61 5.08 -0.26
C GLY A 20 -16.21 3.69 -0.01
N GLN A 21 -16.77 3.04 -1.03
CA GLN A 21 -17.33 1.69 -0.96
C GLN A 21 -16.46 0.65 -1.68
N VAL A 22 -15.70 1.06 -2.70
CA VAL A 22 -14.83 0.19 -3.46
C VAL A 22 -13.40 0.72 -3.46
N ILE A 23 -12.44 -0.21 -3.49
CA ILE A 23 -11.01 0.09 -3.51
C ILE A 23 -10.32 -0.77 -4.57
N PRO A 24 -9.32 -0.22 -5.30
CA PRO A 24 -8.58 -0.98 -6.30
C PRO A 24 -7.50 -1.84 -5.64
N LEU A 25 -7.27 -3.02 -6.23
CA LEU A 25 -6.07 -3.81 -5.93
C LEU A 25 -4.96 -3.37 -6.86
N LEU A 26 -3.93 -2.75 -6.31
CA LEU A 26 -2.76 -2.30 -7.07
C LEU A 26 -1.67 -3.37 -7.06
N SER A 27 -0.95 -3.50 -8.18
CA SER A 27 0.30 -4.23 -8.21
C SER A 27 1.42 -3.40 -7.57
N ILE A 28 2.54 -4.05 -7.22
CA ILE A 28 3.71 -3.35 -6.70
C ILE A 28 4.23 -2.34 -7.72
N SER A 29 4.28 -2.69 -9.01
CA SER A 29 4.70 -1.75 -10.04
C SER A 29 3.74 -0.59 -10.23
N ALA A 30 2.42 -0.82 -10.07
CA ALA A 30 1.43 0.26 -10.10
C ALA A 30 1.62 1.21 -8.91
N MET A 31 1.89 0.69 -7.71
CA MET A 31 2.18 1.53 -6.55
C MET A 31 3.42 2.39 -6.77
N ALA A 32 4.49 1.81 -7.33
CA ALA A 32 5.72 2.55 -7.63
C ALA A 32 5.52 3.60 -8.73
N GLY A 33 4.66 3.33 -9.70
CA GLY A 33 4.38 4.23 -10.83
C GLY A 33 3.25 5.22 -10.59
N TYR A 34 2.62 5.19 -9.43
CA TYR A 34 1.48 6.06 -9.11
C TYR A 34 1.90 7.53 -9.04
N ASN A 35 1.04 8.39 -9.60
CA ASN A 35 1.00 9.82 -9.34
C ASN A 35 -0.46 10.30 -9.49
N GLU A 36 -0.73 11.55 -9.11
CA GLU A 36 -2.09 12.07 -9.16
C GLU A 36 -2.65 12.10 -10.58
N ASP A 37 -1.80 12.33 -11.58
CA ASP A 37 -2.22 12.46 -12.97
C ASP A 37 -2.67 11.13 -13.59
N ASN A 38 -2.12 9.99 -13.14
CA ASN A 38 -2.45 8.68 -13.68
C ASN A 38 -3.38 7.84 -12.80
N TRP A 39 -3.84 8.39 -11.67
CA TRP A 39 -4.66 7.65 -10.70
C TRP A 39 -5.94 7.10 -11.31
N SER A 40 -6.67 7.93 -12.07
CA SER A 40 -7.91 7.50 -12.72
C SER A 40 -7.69 6.33 -13.68
N VAL A 41 -6.60 6.35 -14.44
CA VAL A 41 -6.25 5.26 -15.36
C VAL A 41 -5.91 3.99 -14.59
N MET A 42 -5.17 4.13 -13.52
CA MET A 42 -4.80 2.98 -12.67
C MET A 42 -6.02 2.31 -12.04
N ILE A 43 -6.97 3.10 -11.53
CA ILE A 43 -8.22 2.58 -10.99
C ILE A 43 -9.01 1.86 -12.08
N ALA A 44 -9.14 2.46 -13.25
CA ALA A 44 -9.91 1.89 -14.36
C ALA A 44 -9.35 0.53 -14.83
N SER A 45 -8.05 0.33 -14.70
CA SER A 45 -7.37 -0.91 -15.12
C SER A 45 -7.15 -1.92 -13.99
N SER A 46 -7.59 -1.62 -12.77
CA SER A 46 -7.38 -2.48 -11.59
C SER A 46 -8.64 -3.26 -11.23
N PRO A 47 -8.51 -4.46 -10.63
CA PRO A 47 -9.63 -5.10 -9.96
C PRO A 47 -10.16 -4.22 -8.84
N LEU A 48 -11.47 -4.15 -8.67
CA LEU A 48 -12.13 -3.36 -7.64
C LEU A 48 -12.76 -4.29 -6.60
N TYR A 49 -12.59 -3.94 -5.33
CA TYR A 49 -13.13 -4.68 -4.19
C TYR A 49 -13.97 -3.78 -3.32
N SER A 50 -15.02 -4.33 -2.72
CA SER A 50 -15.82 -3.63 -1.72
C SER A 50 -15.48 -4.23 -0.36
N VAL A 51 -14.95 -3.41 0.54
CA VAL A 51 -14.56 -3.83 1.90
C VAL A 51 -15.12 -2.81 2.90
N PRO A 52 -16.42 -2.93 3.25
CA PRO A 52 -17.07 -1.96 4.14
C PRO A 52 -16.40 -1.84 5.52
N GLU A 53 -15.75 -2.90 5.99
CA GLU A 53 -15.07 -2.94 7.27
C GLU A 53 -13.81 -2.06 7.33
N VAL A 54 -13.33 -1.60 6.17
CA VAL A 54 -12.14 -0.74 6.07
C VAL A 54 -12.50 0.51 5.26
N PRO A 55 -13.28 1.44 5.84
CA PRO A 55 -13.91 2.51 5.07
C PRO A 55 -12.96 3.59 4.56
N ASN A 56 -11.76 3.72 5.12
CA ASN A 56 -10.82 4.79 4.79
C ASN A 56 -9.62 4.33 3.97
N ALA A 57 -9.72 3.17 3.34
CA ALA A 57 -8.65 2.67 2.48
C ALA A 57 -8.73 3.29 1.09
N ASP A 58 -7.56 3.61 0.53
CA ASP A 58 -7.43 4.11 -0.83
C ASP A 58 -7.13 2.99 -1.82
N PHE A 59 -6.44 1.94 -1.39
CA PHE A 59 -6.11 0.80 -2.25
C PHE A 59 -5.81 -0.44 -1.42
N LEU A 60 -5.81 -1.59 -2.10
CA LEU A 60 -5.27 -2.86 -1.60
C LEU A 60 -3.96 -3.16 -2.30
N ILE A 61 -3.05 -3.83 -1.61
CA ILE A 61 -1.85 -4.40 -2.22
C ILE A 61 -1.62 -5.80 -1.65
N LYS A 62 -1.11 -6.71 -2.49
CA LYS A 62 -0.86 -8.09 -2.08
C LYS A 62 0.51 -8.20 -1.44
N VAL A 63 0.58 -8.81 -0.27
CA VAL A 63 1.85 -9.07 0.44
C VAL A 63 2.63 -10.14 -0.31
N ALA A 64 3.90 -9.85 -0.57
CA ALA A 64 4.86 -10.78 -1.15
C ALA A 64 5.92 -11.15 -0.11
N GLY A 65 6.34 -12.42 -0.11
CA GLY A 65 7.36 -12.90 0.78
C GLY A 65 6.91 -13.10 2.22
N ASP A 66 7.86 -13.36 3.08
CA ASP A 66 7.62 -13.79 4.47
C ASP A 66 8.15 -12.82 5.53
N SER A 67 8.60 -11.62 5.13
CA SER A 67 9.21 -10.67 6.08
C SER A 67 8.23 -10.15 7.13
N MET A 68 6.92 -10.20 6.85
CA MET A 68 5.90 -9.71 7.77
C MET A 68 5.12 -10.83 8.48
N MET A 69 5.56 -12.08 8.33
CA MET A 69 5.00 -13.19 9.10
C MET A 69 5.41 -13.06 10.58
N PRO A 70 4.55 -13.44 11.52
CA PRO A 70 3.24 -14.08 11.33
C PRO A 70 2.07 -13.10 11.23
N LYS A 71 2.30 -11.79 11.24
CA LYS A 71 1.22 -10.80 11.19
C LYS A 71 0.55 -10.78 9.82
N TYR A 72 1.35 -10.78 8.75
CA TYR A 72 0.86 -10.87 7.37
C TYR A 72 1.59 -11.99 6.65
N TYR A 73 0.84 -12.79 5.90
CA TYR A 73 1.38 -13.88 5.10
C TYR A 73 1.39 -13.51 3.63
N GLU A 74 2.26 -14.16 2.86
CA GLU A 74 2.26 -14.02 1.41
C GLU A 74 0.86 -14.29 0.85
N GLY A 75 0.37 -13.40 0.01
CA GLY A 75 -0.97 -13.48 -0.56
C GLY A 75 -2.05 -12.71 0.21
N ASP A 76 -1.79 -12.31 1.46
CA ASP A 76 -2.71 -11.42 2.17
C ASP A 76 -2.85 -10.10 1.41
N LEU A 77 -4.04 -9.52 1.45
CA LEU A 77 -4.28 -8.18 0.92
C LEU A 77 -4.23 -7.19 2.07
N VAL A 78 -3.37 -6.21 2.01
CA VAL A 78 -3.35 -5.13 2.99
C VAL A 78 -4.07 -3.91 2.41
N ALA A 79 -4.98 -3.35 3.21
CA ALA A 79 -5.72 -2.15 2.86
C ALA A 79 -4.94 -0.94 3.37
N CYS A 80 -4.73 0.02 2.49
CA CYS A 80 -3.80 1.12 2.71
C CYS A 80 -4.45 2.47 2.45
N ARG A 81 -4.04 3.46 3.22
CA ARG A 81 -4.41 4.85 3.04
C ARG A 81 -3.16 5.66 2.75
N PHE A 82 -3.16 6.43 1.68
CA PHE A 82 -2.03 7.30 1.34
C PHE A 82 -1.78 8.33 2.43
N ILE A 83 -0.50 8.53 2.74
CA ILE A 83 -0.02 9.61 3.59
C ILE A 83 0.62 10.65 2.68
N THR A 84 0.02 11.83 2.60
CA THR A 84 0.48 12.89 1.69
C THR A 84 1.51 13.81 2.32
N GLU A 85 1.55 13.89 3.64
CA GLU A 85 2.49 14.74 4.37
C GLU A 85 3.37 13.89 5.27
N LEU A 86 4.70 13.97 5.08
CA LEU A 86 5.69 13.21 5.84
C LEU A 86 6.18 13.97 7.08
N LEU A 87 5.30 14.74 7.72
CA LEU A 87 5.65 15.57 8.88
C LEU A 87 5.93 14.74 10.13
N PHE A 88 5.19 13.64 10.30
CA PHE A 88 5.43 12.72 11.40
C PHE A 88 4.97 11.31 11.04
N PHE A 89 5.48 10.34 11.78
CA PHE A 89 5.12 8.94 11.65
C PHE A 89 4.42 8.46 12.93
N GLN A 90 3.49 7.54 12.78
CA GLN A 90 2.97 6.78 13.91
C GLN A 90 3.92 5.60 14.13
N TRP A 91 4.82 5.74 15.10
CA TRP A 91 5.84 4.75 15.36
C TRP A 91 5.25 3.39 15.71
N GLY A 92 5.82 2.35 15.14
CA GLY A 92 5.39 0.97 15.36
C GLY A 92 4.25 0.50 14.48
N LYS A 93 3.65 1.38 13.68
CA LYS A 93 2.61 1.01 12.73
C LYS A 93 3.21 0.43 11.45
N THR A 94 2.39 -0.36 10.76
CA THR A 94 2.78 -0.96 9.47
C THR A 94 2.46 -0.01 8.32
N TYR A 95 3.43 0.15 7.44
CA TYR A 95 3.33 1.02 6.28
C TYR A 95 3.73 0.26 5.01
N VAL A 96 3.16 0.66 3.90
CA VAL A 96 3.68 0.36 2.56
C VAL A 96 4.45 1.59 2.12
N LEU A 97 5.71 1.42 1.76
CA LEU A 97 6.55 2.53 1.36
C LEU A 97 7.29 2.23 0.05
N ASP A 98 7.33 3.25 -0.81
CA ASP A 98 8.11 3.23 -2.05
C ASP A 98 9.44 3.94 -1.81
N THR A 99 10.52 3.23 -2.07
CA THR A 99 11.88 3.69 -1.85
C THR A 99 12.73 3.48 -3.11
N SER A 100 13.95 3.97 -3.08
CA SER A 100 14.94 3.69 -4.15
C SER A 100 15.21 2.18 -4.34
N GLN A 101 14.95 1.37 -3.32
CA GLN A 101 15.12 -0.09 -3.36
C GLN A 101 13.81 -0.84 -3.64
N GLY A 102 12.77 -0.11 -4.02
CA GLY A 102 11.47 -0.68 -4.35
C GLY A 102 10.41 -0.47 -3.28
N VAL A 103 9.25 -1.06 -3.52
CA VAL A 103 8.11 -1.01 -2.59
C VAL A 103 8.24 -2.12 -1.57
N MET A 104 8.05 -1.78 -0.31
CA MET A 104 8.12 -2.73 0.79
C MET A 104 7.05 -2.48 1.84
N VAL A 105 6.72 -3.52 2.59
CA VAL A 105 5.80 -3.47 3.73
C VAL A 105 6.63 -3.69 4.99
N LYS A 106 6.66 -2.70 5.87
CA LYS A 106 7.47 -2.72 7.10
C LYS A 106 6.76 -1.97 8.21
N ASN A 107 7.12 -2.28 9.44
CA ASN A 107 6.82 -1.40 10.56
C ASN A 107 7.86 -0.28 10.59
N ILE A 108 7.42 0.94 10.83
CA ILE A 108 8.33 2.09 10.89
C ILE A 108 8.48 2.52 12.35
N TYR A 109 9.74 2.58 12.80
CA TYR A 109 10.09 3.04 14.13
C TYR A 109 11.03 4.24 14.05
N GLU A 110 11.08 4.98 15.14
CA GLU A 110 12.05 6.07 15.31
C GLU A 110 13.47 5.51 15.28
N ASP A 111 14.33 6.18 14.54
CA ASP A 111 15.78 5.98 14.67
C ASP A 111 16.30 6.98 15.71
N LYS A 112 16.57 6.50 16.92
CA LYS A 112 16.99 7.33 18.04
C LYS A 112 18.40 7.86 17.88
N ASP A 113 19.19 7.25 17.01
CA ASP A 113 20.57 7.66 16.75
C ASP A 113 20.66 8.74 15.68
N ASN A 114 19.68 8.81 14.78
CA ASN A 114 19.66 9.79 13.68
C ASN A 114 18.23 10.22 13.35
N PRO A 115 17.85 11.48 13.69
CA PRO A 115 16.49 11.97 13.42
C PRO A 115 16.16 12.14 11.93
N ASN A 116 17.17 12.14 11.05
CA ASN A 116 16.95 12.20 9.61
C ASN A 116 16.63 10.84 8.99
N ASN A 117 16.73 9.78 9.77
CA ASN A 117 16.41 8.42 9.36
C ASN A 117 15.13 7.92 10.01
N VAL A 118 14.62 6.82 9.47
CA VAL A 118 13.62 5.97 10.12
C VAL A 118 14.17 4.55 10.17
N LEU A 119 13.70 3.77 11.15
CA LEU A 119 14.07 2.37 11.30
C LEU A 119 12.95 1.51 10.72
N LEU A 120 13.29 0.66 9.76
CA LEU A 120 12.36 -0.29 9.15
C LEU A 120 12.49 -1.65 9.81
N VAL A 121 11.39 -2.14 10.34
CA VAL A 121 11.35 -3.37 11.14
C VAL A 121 10.37 -4.35 10.52
N SER A 122 10.85 -5.56 10.23
CA SER A 122 10.01 -6.68 9.82
C SER A 122 9.41 -7.38 11.04
N GLU A 123 8.20 -7.93 10.90
CA GLU A 123 7.64 -8.80 11.95
C GLU A 123 8.52 -10.04 12.14
N ASN A 124 9.04 -10.60 11.05
CA ASN A 124 9.99 -11.71 11.06
C ASN A 124 11.43 -11.18 11.22
N ALA A 125 11.69 -10.58 12.38
CA ALA A 125 12.92 -9.85 12.62
C ALA A 125 14.16 -10.75 12.75
N GLU A 126 14.00 -12.00 13.11
CA GLU A 126 15.11 -12.96 13.16
C GLU A 126 15.71 -13.21 11.78
N LYS A 127 14.83 -13.39 10.78
CA LYS A 127 15.25 -13.62 9.39
C LYS A 127 15.61 -12.32 8.68
N TYR A 128 14.92 -11.23 9.02
CA TYR A 128 15.08 -9.92 8.39
C TYR A 128 15.40 -8.87 9.45
N PRO A 129 16.68 -8.67 9.80
CA PRO A 129 17.06 -7.70 10.82
C PRO A 129 16.62 -6.27 10.46
N PRO A 130 16.34 -5.43 11.46
CA PRO A 130 16.01 -4.03 11.23
C PRO A 130 17.14 -3.28 10.52
N PHE A 131 16.75 -2.28 9.71
CA PHE A 131 17.71 -1.39 9.08
C PHE A 131 17.16 0.02 8.98
N ALA A 132 18.07 1.00 8.97
CA ALA A 132 17.70 2.41 8.87
C ALA A 132 17.77 2.88 7.41
N ILE A 133 16.84 3.77 7.05
CA ILE A 133 16.90 4.48 5.77
C ILE A 133 16.73 5.97 6.00
N PRO A 134 17.27 6.84 5.13
CA PRO A 134 16.97 8.26 5.17
C PRO A 134 15.47 8.49 4.93
N ARG A 135 14.87 9.42 5.67
CA ARG A 135 13.48 9.85 5.40
C ARG A 135 13.31 10.33 3.96
N SER A 136 14.34 10.98 3.43
CA SER A 136 14.34 11.49 2.05
C SER A 136 14.25 10.40 0.98
N ASP A 137 14.53 9.14 1.32
CA ASP A 137 14.38 8.03 0.38
C ASP A 137 12.95 7.48 0.31
N ILE A 138 12.05 7.97 1.14
CA ILE A 138 10.64 7.60 1.08
C ILE A 138 9.96 8.48 0.02
N ARG A 139 9.62 7.88 -1.11
CA ARG A 139 8.97 8.57 -2.22
C ARG A 139 7.47 8.65 -2.06
N LYS A 140 6.87 7.57 -1.58
CA LYS A 140 5.43 7.43 -1.31
C LYS A 140 5.26 6.61 -0.06
N LEU A 141 4.22 6.93 0.69
CA LEU A 141 3.93 6.29 1.96
C LEU A 141 2.44 6.03 2.07
N ALA A 142 2.08 4.85 2.53
CA ALA A 142 0.70 4.51 2.86
C ALA A 142 0.66 3.77 4.18
N LEU A 143 -0.29 4.13 5.02
CA LEU A 143 -0.54 3.46 6.30
C LEU A 143 -1.42 2.24 6.05
N VAL A 144 -1.02 1.09 6.56
CA VAL A 144 -1.87 -0.11 6.56
C VAL A 144 -2.97 0.08 7.60
N VAL A 145 -4.22 0.05 7.14
CA VAL A 145 -5.41 0.26 7.98
C VAL A 145 -6.27 -0.98 8.15
N GLY A 146 -5.94 -2.06 7.45
CA GLY A 146 -6.63 -3.33 7.56
C GLY A 146 -5.98 -4.39 6.69
N SER A 147 -6.44 -5.62 6.80
CA SER A 147 -5.97 -6.72 5.96
C SER A 147 -7.06 -7.74 5.73
N ILE A 148 -6.94 -8.46 4.62
CA ILE A 148 -7.86 -9.50 4.21
C ILE A 148 -7.04 -10.74 3.85
N ARG A 149 -7.38 -11.85 4.46
CA ARG A 149 -6.80 -13.13 4.08
C ARG A 149 -7.86 -13.98 3.40
N VAL A 150 -7.60 -14.39 2.17
CA VAL A 150 -8.50 -15.26 1.41
C VAL A 150 -8.04 -16.70 1.58
N ARG A 151 -8.97 -17.55 1.99
CA ARG A 151 -8.75 -18.99 2.07
C ARG A 151 -9.63 -19.66 1.04
N VAL A 152 -8.98 -20.24 0.02
CA VAL A 152 -9.65 -20.97 -1.03
C VAL A 152 -9.50 -22.46 -0.74
N GLU A 153 -10.62 -23.19 -0.71
CA GLU A 153 -10.66 -24.63 -0.44
C GLU A 153 -11.05 -25.42 -1.69
#